data_cc72caf5a0ab2fd5852eb0e5d93e0bbe
#
_entry.id   cc72caf5a0ab2fd5852eb0e5d93e0bbe
#
_cell.length_a   1.000
_cell.length_b   1.000
_cell.length_c   1.000
_cell.angle_alpha   90.00
_cell.angle_beta   90.00
_cell.angle_gamma   90.00
#
_symmetry.space_group_name_H-M   'P 1'
#
loop_
_entity.id
_entity.type
_entity.pdbx_description
1 polymer ?
#
loop_
_entity_poly.entity_id
_entity_poly.type
_entity_poly.pdbx_seq_one_letter_code
_entity_poly.pdbx_strand_id
1 'polypeptide(L)'
;KDKKCVRLFKGDYSKETIYSDNPLEVSGKWIKEGASLIHLVDLDGALEGSTKNFNIIKEIVRDENCKFQVGGGIRNIETIEKYLSIGVERVIIGTSAFTEKGFLEKACVKFGGKIAVGLDIKDGKIAIRGWNTKIDMTIEEALLDFKNLGVSMIVLTSVDRDGTLEGFNEDLIEDYLRISDIPIIVSGGIRDSRDLEKIKNLKSKSIFGVILGKSLYENTINLSDSIKVYQDVS
;
A
#
# COMPACT_ATOMS: atom_id res chain seq x y z
N LYS A 1 -7.69 -3.47 -11.98
CA LYS A 1 -7.81 -2.80 -13.27
C LYS A 1 -8.95 -3.44 -14.07
N ASP A 2 -9.83 -2.62 -14.66
CA ASP A 2 -10.98 -3.11 -15.46
C ASP A 2 -11.79 -4.19 -14.73
N LYS A 3 -12.00 -4.03 -13.40
CA LYS A 3 -12.67 -4.98 -12.49
C LYS A 3 -12.00 -6.35 -12.38
N LYS A 4 -10.71 -6.47 -12.73
CA LYS A 4 -9.92 -7.70 -12.64
C LYS A 4 -8.80 -7.57 -11.62
N CYS A 5 -8.35 -8.70 -11.06
CA CYS A 5 -7.13 -8.76 -10.27
C CYS A 5 -5.92 -8.81 -11.19
N VAL A 6 -5.12 -7.75 -11.16
CA VAL A 6 -3.92 -7.63 -11.99
C VAL A 6 -2.70 -7.25 -11.15
N ARG A 7 -1.52 -7.54 -11.69
CA ARG A 7 -0.24 -7.02 -11.18
C ARG A 7 0.51 -6.37 -12.32
N LEU A 8 1.06 -5.20 -12.04
CA LEU A 8 1.94 -4.49 -12.97
C LEU A 8 3.39 -4.85 -12.63
N PHE A 9 4.24 -4.97 -13.64
CA PHE A 9 5.67 -5.10 -13.42
C PHE A 9 6.29 -3.71 -13.29
N LYS A 10 6.84 -3.38 -12.11
CA LYS A 10 7.40 -2.06 -11.76
C LYS A 10 6.45 -0.89 -12.11
N GLY A 11 5.13 -1.09 -11.92
CA GLY A 11 4.10 -0.09 -12.21
C GLY A 11 3.81 0.18 -13.68
N ASP A 12 4.39 -0.57 -14.60
CA ASP A 12 4.20 -0.40 -16.05
C ASP A 12 2.86 -0.99 -16.49
N TYR A 13 1.92 -0.13 -16.87
CA TYR A 13 0.58 -0.51 -17.34
C TYR A 13 0.58 -1.32 -18.64
N SER A 14 1.67 -1.29 -19.41
CA SER A 14 1.84 -2.14 -20.61
C SER A 14 2.30 -3.56 -20.28
N LYS A 15 2.75 -3.80 -19.04
CA LYS A 15 3.28 -5.08 -18.55
C LYS A 15 2.42 -5.62 -17.40
N GLU A 16 1.14 -5.83 -17.69
CA GLU A 16 0.22 -6.39 -16.73
C GLU A 16 0.12 -7.91 -16.83
N THR A 17 -0.07 -8.56 -15.69
CA THR A 17 -0.44 -9.96 -15.58
C THR A 17 -1.82 -10.03 -14.93
N ILE A 18 -2.79 -10.66 -15.59
CA ILE A 18 -4.13 -10.90 -15.05
C ILE A 18 -4.09 -12.22 -14.28
N TYR A 19 -4.42 -12.18 -12.99
CA TYR A 19 -4.48 -13.36 -12.12
C TYR A 19 -5.91 -13.88 -11.93
N SER A 20 -6.92 -13.01 -12.07
CA SER A 20 -8.32 -13.40 -11.96
C SER A 20 -9.24 -12.33 -12.56
N ASP A 21 -10.32 -12.79 -13.18
CA ASP A 21 -11.42 -11.93 -13.61
C ASP A 21 -12.43 -11.64 -12.47
N ASN A 22 -12.25 -12.27 -11.30
CA ASN A 22 -13.15 -12.12 -10.15
C ASN A 22 -12.41 -11.69 -8.88
N PRO A 23 -12.30 -10.38 -8.60
CA PRO A 23 -11.65 -9.87 -7.39
C PRO A 23 -12.30 -10.29 -6.07
N LEU A 24 -13.61 -10.56 -6.05
CA LEU A 24 -14.29 -11.05 -4.84
C LEU A 24 -13.81 -12.45 -4.46
N GLU A 25 -13.66 -13.36 -5.42
CA GLU A 25 -13.14 -14.69 -5.15
C GLU A 25 -11.69 -14.62 -4.63
N VAL A 26 -10.88 -13.73 -5.19
CA VAL A 26 -9.50 -13.54 -4.76
C VAL A 26 -9.44 -13.00 -3.33
N SER A 27 -10.21 -11.97 -2.99
CA SER A 27 -10.26 -11.46 -1.62
C SER A 27 -10.77 -12.51 -0.65
N GLY A 28 -11.84 -13.24 -1.00
CA GLY A 28 -12.38 -14.34 -0.20
C GLY A 28 -11.37 -15.48 0.02
N LYS A 29 -10.53 -15.78 -0.97
CA LYS A 29 -9.42 -16.74 -0.82
C LYS A 29 -8.45 -16.26 0.27
N TRP A 30 -7.97 -15.02 0.20
CA TRP A 30 -6.99 -14.51 1.18
C TRP A 30 -7.58 -14.38 2.58
N ILE A 31 -8.88 -14.03 2.71
CA ILE A 31 -9.58 -14.01 4.00
C ILE A 31 -9.64 -15.42 4.61
N LYS A 32 -9.98 -16.44 3.82
CA LYS A 32 -9.99 -17.84 4.27
C LYS A 32 -8.61 -18.35 4.68
N GLU A 33 -7.55 -17.82 4.09
CA GLU A 33 -6.16 -18.10 4.47
C GLU A 33 -5.68 -17.29 5.69
N GLY A 34 -6.53 -16.42 6.26
CA GLY A 34 -6.29 -15.71 7.50
C GLY A 34 -5.88 -14.24 7.34
N ALA A 35 -5.99 -13.66 6.16
CA ALA A 35 -5.72 -12.22 5.99
C ALA A 35 -6.66 -11.39 6.88
N SER A 36 -6.10 -10.57 7.76
CA SER A 36 -6.84 -9.63 8.62
C SER A 36 -6.93 -8.22 8.03
N LEU A 37 -6.07 -7.89 7.07
CA LEU A 37 -6.04 -6.62 6.36
C LEU A 37 -5.68 -6.86 4.89
N ILE A 38 -6.54 -6.42 3.97
CA ILE A 38 -6.28 -6.48 2.52
C ILE A 38 -6.04 -5.07 1.98
N HIS A 39 -4.95 -4.92 1.22
CA HIS A 39 -4.62 -3.69 0.50
C HIS A 39 -5.16 -3.75 -0.93
N LEU A 40 -6.07 -2.84 -1.25
CA LEU A 40 -6.69 -2.70 -2.57
C LEU A 40 -6.14 -1.46 -3.28
N VAL A 41 -5.84 -1.59 -4.57
CA VAL A 41 -5.42 -0.46 -5.41
C VAL A 41 -6.34 -0.37 -6.62
N ASP A 42 -7.06 0.75 -6.73
CA ASP A 42 -7.78 1.11 -7.95
C ASP A 42 -6.78 1.64 -8.99
N LEU A 43 -6.25 0.75 -9.84
CA LEU A 43 -5.26 1.10 -10.84
C LEU A 43 -5.83 2.00 -11.94
N ASP A 44 -7.10 1.84 -12.31
CA ASP A 44 -7.76 2.73 -13.26
C ASP A 44 -7.96 4.10 -12.62
N GLY A 45 -8.36 4.12 -11.35
CA GLY A 45 -8.45 5.36 -10.56
C GLY A 45 -7.11 6.07 -10.43
N ALA A 46 -6.02 5.35 -10.21
CA ALA A 46 -4.67 5.92 -10.15
C ALA A 46 -4.28 6.59 -11.46
N LEU A 47 -4.61 5.98 -12.59
CA LEU A 47 -4.32 6.50 -13.93
C LEU A 47 -5.18 7.73 -14.25
N GLU A 48 -6.49 7.65 -14.06
CA GLU A 48 -7.45 8.64 -14.51
C GLU A 48 -7.84 9.68 -13.46
N GLY A 49 -7.53 9.39 -12.18
CA GLY A 49 -7.90 10.26 -11.06
C GLY A 49 -9.38 10.19 -10.68
N SER A 50 -10.02 9.06 -10.98
CA SER A 50 -11.42 8.79 -10.67
C SER A 50 -11.56 7.49 -9.89
N THR A 51 -12.74 7.21 -9.33
CA THR A 51 -13.01 5.97 -8.58
C THR A 51 -13.68 4.92 -9.49
N LYS A 52 -13.02 4.50 -10.56
CA LYS A 52 -13.60 3.60 -11.57
C LYS A 52 -14.05 2.25 -11.02
N ASN A 53 -13.24 1.66 -10.16
CA ASN A 53 -13.53 0.35 -9.59
C ASN A 53 -14.31 0.42 -8.26
N PHE A 54 -14.89 1.56 -7.91
CA PHE A 54 -15.57 1.76 -6.64
C PHE A 54 -16.64 0.70 -6.33
N ASN A 55 -17.44 0.31 -7.32
CA ASN A 55 -18.55 -0.65 -7.09
C ASN A 55 -18.00 -2.03 -6.71
N ILE A 56 -16.99 -2.53 -7.39
CA ILE A 56 -16.37 -3.81 -7.05
C ILE A 56 -15.64 -3.75 -5.70
N ILE A 57 -14.96 -2.63 -5.39
CA ILE A 57 -14.35 -2.41 -4.09
C ILE A 57 -15.40 -2.40 -2.98
N LYS A 58 -16.54 -1.74 -3.20
CA LYS A 58 -17.67 -1.72 -2.26
C LYS A 58 -18.21 -3.12 -1.98
N GLU A 59 -18.24 -4.00 -2.98
CA GLU A 59 -18.66 -5.39 -2.79
C GLU A 59 -17.64 -6.19 -1.98
N ILE A 60 -16.34 -6.02 -2.26
CA ILE A 60 -15.24 -6.68 -1.52
C ILE A 60 -15.25 -6.29 -0.04
N VAL A 61 -15.42 -5.00 0.25
CA VAL A 61 -15.34 -4.44 1.62
C VAL A 61 -16.51 -4.87 2.51
N ARG A 62 -17.56 -5.49 1.96
CA ARG A 62 -18.69 -6.03 2.75
C ARG A 62 -18.34 -7.24 3.61
N ASP A 63 -17.20 -7.87 3.39
CA ASP A 63 -16.75 -8.97 4.23
C ASP A 63 -16.25 -8.43 5.57
N GLU A 64 -17.01 -8.70 6.64
CA GLU A 64 -16.74 -8.18 7.99
C GLU A 64 -15.59 -8.91 8.70
N ASN A 65 -15.10 -10.02 8.16
CA ASN A 65 -14.01 -10.80 8.74
C ASN A 65 -12.63 -10.21 8.43
N CYS A 66 -12.55 -9.16 7.61
CA CYS A 66 -11.31 -8.56 7.19
C CYS A 66 -11.42 -7.04 7.15
N LYS A 67 -10.34 -6.36 7.48
CA LYS A 67 -10.19 -4.92 7.27
C LYS A 67 -9.63 -4.66 5.87
N PHE A 68 -9.94 -3.49 5.33
CA PHE A 68 -9.51 -3.11 4.00
C PHE A 68 -8.87 -1.72 4.00
N GLN A 69 -7.78 -1.58 3.27
CA GLN A 69 -7.22 -0.26 2.96
C GLN A 69 -7.17 -0.06 1.44
N VAL A 70 -7.47 1.15 1.00
CA VAL A 70 -7.65 1.44 -0.43
C VAL A 70 -6.76 2.60 -0.85
N GLY A 71 -6.03 2.40 -1.96
CA GLY A 71 -5.29 3.43 -2.68
C GLY A 71 -5.70 3.51 -4.14
N GLY A 72 -5.20 4.54 -4.84
CA GLY A 72 -5.47 4.76 -6.26
C GLY A 72 -6.56 5.81 -6.52
N GLY A 73 -6.18 6.91 -7.19
CA GLY A 73 -7.09 7.96 -7.62
C GLY A 73 -7.66 8.90 -6.55
N ILE A 74 -7.12 8.88 -5.34
CA ILE A 74 -7.63 9.69 -4.22
C ILE A 74 -7.03 11.09 -4.29
N ARG A 75 -7.86 12.07 -4.69
CA ARG A 75 -7.41 13.45 -4.96
C ARG A 75 -8.24 14.53 -4.27
N ASN A 76 -9.29 14.17 -3.54
CA ASN A 76 -10.16 15.12 -2.83
C ASN A 76 -10.80 14.49 -1.60
N ILE A 77 -11.37 15.32 -0.74
CA ILE A 77 -12.00 14.92 0.52
C ILE A 77 -13.23 14.02 0.28
N GLU A 78 -14.01 14.32 -0.74
CA GLU A 78 -15.23 13.58 -1.10
C GLU A 78 -14.91 12.13 -1.45
N THR A 79 -13.78 11.86 -2.13
CA THR A 79 -13.32 10.51 -2.43
C THR A 79 -12.93 9.76 -1.17
N ILE A 80 -12.27 10.42 -0.21
CA ILE A 80 -11.95 9.82 1.09
C ILE A 80 -13.23 9.44 1.82
N GLU A 81 -14.18 10.38 1.95
CA GLU A 81 -15.48 10.12 2.59
C GLU A 81 -16.22 8.95 1.94
N LYS A 82 -16.22 8.91 0.62
CA LYS A 82 -16.86 7.86 -0.16
C LYS A 82 -16.31 6.46 0.19
N TYR A 83 -14.98 6.31 0.31
CA TYR A 83 -14.39 5.04 0.69
C TYR A 83 -14.60 4.72 2.18
N LEU A 84 -14.43 5.68 3.07
CA LEU A 84 -14.65 5.46 4.50
C LEU A 84 -16.13 5.11 4.80
N SER A 85 -17.10 5.69 4.06
CA SER A 85 -18.55 5.42 4.25
C SER A 85 -18.96 3.99 3.92
N ILE A 86 -18.16 3.25 3.15
CA ILE A 86 -18.43 1.84 2.83
C ILE A 86 -17.66 0.86 3.73
N GLY A 87 -16.98 1.36 4.78
CA GLY A 87 -16.30 0.51 5.75
C GLY A 87 -14.80 0.30 5.50
N VAL A 88 -14.19 1.04 4.57
CA VAL A 88 -12.72 1.02 4.41
C VAL A 88 -12.04 1.50 5.69
N GLU A 89 -11.11 0.71 6.23
CA GLU A 89 -10.38 1.01 7.46
C GLU A 89 -9.46 2.21 7.29
N ARG A 90 -8.77 2.31 6.14
CA ARG A 90 -7.75 3.32 5.85
C ARG A 90 -7.69 3.64 4.37
N VAL A 91 -7.43 4.91 4.07
CA VAL A 91 -7.27 5.42 2.71
C VAL A 91 -5.82 5.80 2.48
N ILE A 92 -5.22 5.39 1.36
CA ILE A 92 -3.84 5.69 1.02
C ILE A 92 -3.81 6.81 -0.02
N ILE A 93 -3.24 7.94 0.35
CA ILE A 93 -3.04 9.10 -0.51
C ILE A 93 -1.63 9.00 -1.11
N GLY A 94 -1.53 8.87 -2.43
CA GLY A 94 -0.26 8.85 -3.16
C GLY A 94 0.10 10.23 -3.70
N THR A 95 0.16 10.36 -5.02
CA THR A 95 0.56 11.58 -5.75
C THR A 95 -0.01 12.88 -5.19
N SER A 96 -1.29 12.91 -4.84
CA SER A 96 -1.97 14.12 -4.35
C SER A 96 -1.47 14.60 -2.99
N ALA A 97 -0.80 13.77 -2.20
CA ALA A 97 -0.12 14.20 -0.98
C ALA A 97 1.01 15.20 -1.28
N PHE A 98 1.59 15.12 -2.45
CA PHE A 98 2.73 15.95 -2.88
C PHE A 98 2.34 17.09 -3.83
N THR A 99 1.25 16.92 -4.58
CA THR A 99 0.88 17.88 -5.65
C THR A 99 -0.24 18.82 -5.27
N GLU A 100 -1.12 18.46 -4.34
CA GLU A 100 -2.31 19.22 -3.98
C GLU A 100 -2.09 19.96 -2.66
N LYS A 101 -1.74 21.25 -2.76
CA LYS A 101 -1.44 22.09 -1.59
C LYS A 101 -2.58 22.09 -0.55
N GLY A 102 -2.25 21.73 0.69
CA GLY A 102 -3.20 21.72 1.80
C GLY A 102 -4.25 20.60 1.77
N PHE A 103 -4.20 19.71 0.77
CA PHE A 103 -5.12 18.57 0.71
C PHE A 103 -4.82 17.55 1.80
N LEU A 104 -3.57 17.16 1.95
CA LEU A 104 -3.14 16.19 2.97
C LEU A 104 -3.43 16.71 4.37
N GLU A 105 -3.17 18.00 4.64
CA GLU A 105 -3.48 18.63 5.93
C GLU A 105 -4.98 18.52 6.26
N LYS A 106 -5.86 18.93 5.33
CA LYS A 106 -7.31 18.81 5.50
C LYS A 106 -7.75 17.37 5.73
N ALA A 107 -7.15 16.41 5.02
CA ALA A 107 -7.46 15.00 5.17
C ALA A 107 -7.05 14.48 6.56
N CYS A 108 -5.84 14.81 7.03
CA CYS A 108 -5.35 14.42 8.36
C CYS A 108 -6.17 15.03 9.49
N VAL A 109 -6.51 16.34 9.39
CA VAL A 109 -7.35 17.01 10.39
C VAL A 109 -8.75 16.39 10.46
N LYS A 110 -9.35 16.07 9.31
CA LYS A 110 -10.73 15.57 9.27
C LYS A 110 -10.85 14.08 9.62
N PHE A 111 -9.90 13.24 9.21
CA PHE A 111 -10.02 11.78 9.28
C PHE A 111 -8.96 11.12 10.17
N GLY A 112 -7.95 11.85 10.62
CA GLY A 112 -6.93 11.39 11.57
C GLY A 112 -6.30 10.05 11.15
N GLY A 113 -6.34 9.06 12.05
CA GLY A 113 -5.75 7.74 11.88
C GLY A 113 -6.25 6.93 10.67
N LYS A 114 -7.25 7.42 9.93
CA LYS A 114 -7.75 6.78 8.71
C LYS A 114 -6.95 7.16 7.45
N ILE A 115 -5.94 8.05 7.58
CA ILE A 115 -5.11 8.51 6.46
C ILE A 115 -3.74 7.87 6.53
N ALA A 116 -3.33 7.22 5.44
CA ALA A 116 -1.95 6.84 5.18
C ALA A 116 -1.44 7.54 3.93
N VAL A 117 -0.12 7.69 3.82
CA VAL A 117 0.53 8.20 2.61
C VAL A 117 1.31 7.08 1.94
N GLY A 118 1.14 6.95 0.62
CA GLY A 118 2.00 6.14 -0.24
C GLY A 118 3.27 6.90 -0.55
N LEU A 119 4.41 6.40 -0.06
CA LEU A 119 5.74 6.92 -0.32
C LEU A 119 6.48 5.91 -1.20
N ASP A 120 6.48 6.19 -2.50
CA ASP A 120 7.06 5.31 -3.51
C ASP A 120 8.45 5.81 -3.88
N ILE A 121 9.47 4.97 -3.72
CA ILE A 121 10.88 5.31 -3.97
C ILE A 121 11.39 4.58 -5.20
N LYS A 122 11.91 5.34 -6.16
CA LYS A 122 12.49 4.85 -7.41
C LYS A 122 13.86 5.50 -7.64
N ASP A 123 14.90 4.69 -7.82
CA ASP A 123 16.29 5.16 -7.94
C ASP A 123 16.68 6.19 -6.85
N GLY A 124 16.27 5.91 -5.59
CA GLY A 124 16.55 6.76 -4.44
C GLY A 124 15.78 8.08 -4.36
N LYS A 125 14.78 8.31 -5.23
CA LYS A 125 13.96 9.53 -5.26
C LYS A 125 12.48 9.21 -5.08
N ILE A 126 11.73 10.17 -4.54
CA ILE A 126 10.27 10.06 -4.44
C ILE A 126 9.66 10.08 -5.84
N ALA A 127 8.86 9.06 -6.13
CA ALA A 127 8.18 8.88 -7.40
C ALA A 127 6.66 9.10 -7.24
N ILE A 128 6.06 9.81 -8.20
CA ILE A 128 4.63 10.13 -8.24
C ILE A 128 4.04 9.81 -9.62
N ARG A 129 2.72 9.96 -9.78
CA ARG A 129 2.00 9.76 -11.05
C ARG A 129 2.23 8.37 -11.65
N GLY A 130 1.99 7.32 -10.85
CA GLY A 130 2.24 5.93 -11.29
C GLY A 130 3.72 5.69 -11.58
N TRP A 131 4.61 6.32 -10.78
CA TRP A 131 6.07 6.18 -10.82
C TRP A 131 6.75 6.75 -12.09
N ASN A 132 6.03 7.60 -12.83
CA ASN A 132 6.53 8.19 -14.08
C ASN A 132 7.22 9.55 -13.87
N THR A 133 7.07 10.16 -12.70
CA THR A 133 7.66 11.46 -12.38
C THR A 133 8.38 11.36 -11.05
N LYS A 134 9.61 11.86 -10.96
CA LYS A 134 10.35 12.04 -9.72
C LYS A 134 10.27 13.50 -9.29
N ILE A 135 10.25 13.73 -8.00
CA ILE A 135 10.27 15.09 -7.43
C ILE A 135 11.58 15.35 -6.70
N ASP A 136 11.95 16.63 -6.57
CA ASP A 136 13.23 17.01 -5.96
C ASP A 136 13.18 17.07 -4.42
N MET A 137 11.98 16.88 -3.80
CA MET A 137 11.85 16.76 -2.36
C MET A 137 12.61 15.52 -1.86
N THR A 138 13.38 15.67 -0.79
CA THR A 138 14.06 14.53 -0.16
C THR A 138 13.09 13.68 0.65
N ILE A 139 13.47 12.44 0.98
CA ILE A 139 12.66 11.57 1.83
C ILE A 139 12.53 12.18 3.23
N GLU A 140 13.60 12.76 3.76
CA GLU A 140 13.65 13.42 5.07
C GLU A 140 12.68 14.60 5.15
N GLU A 141 12.69 15.47 4.13
CA GLU A 141 11.75 16.61 4.04
C GLU A 141 10.32 16.14 4.01
N ALA A 142 10.00 15.12 3.18
CA ALA A 142 8.66 14.57 3.09
C ALA A 142 8.20 13.96 4.43
N LEU A 143 9.06 13.21 5.11
CA LEU A 143 8.74 12.57 6.39
C LEU A 143 8.56 13.60 7.51
N LEU A 144 9.33 14.68 7.51
CA LEU A 144 9.16 15.79 8.44
C LEU A 144 7.79 16.48 8.24
N ASP A 145 7.44 16.76 6.99
CA ASP A 145 6.15 17.33 6.65
C ASP A 145 5.00 16.41 7.05
N PHE A 146 5.09 15.12 6.77
CA PHE A 146 4.07 14.14 7.13
C PHE A 146 3.89 14.02 8.64
N LYS A 147 4.98 14.05 9.40
CA LYS A 147 4.93 14.07 10.88
C LYS A 147 4.23 15.31 11.40
N ASN A 148 4.55 16.48 10.87
CA ASN A 148 3.94 17.74 11.26
C ASN A 148 2.44 17.80 10.92
N LEU A 149 2.01 17.16 9.84
CA LEU A 149 0.62 17.05 9.41
C LEU A 149 -0.17 15.95 10.14
N GLY A 150 0.49 15.14 10.98
CA GLY A 150 -0.16 14.07 11.73
C GLY A 150 -0.54 12.85 10.88
N VAL A 151 0.24 12.55 9.83
CA VAL A 151 0.08 11.31 9.05
C VAL A 151 0.29 10.11 9.97
N SER A 152 -0.65 9.19 9.98
CA SER A 152 -0.67 8.06 10.91
C SER A 152 0.13 6.85 10.44
N MET A 153 0.39 6.73 9.13
CA MET A 153 1.01 5.54 8.52
C MET A 153 1.61 5.88 7.17
N ILE A 154 2.72 5.24 6.85
CA ILE A 154 3.33 5.29 5.51
C ILE A 154 3.25 3.89 4.88
N VAL A 155 2.84 3.81 3.62
CA VAL A 155 3.08 2.64 2.77
C VAL A 155 4.36 2.94 1.99
N LEU A 156 5.48 2.35 2.41
CA LEU A 156 6.79 2.59 1.81
C LEU A 156 7.05 1.54 0.74
N THR A 157 7.08 1.96 -0.53
CA THR A 157 7.25 1.06 -1.68
C THR A 157 8.61 1.25 -2.33
N SER A 158 9.41 0.18 -2.40
CA SER A 158 10.57 0.12 -3.31
C SER A 158 10.10 -0.22 -4.72
N VAL A 159 9.96 0.80 -5.57
CA VAL A 159 9.46 0.67 -6.94
C VAL A 159 10.37 -0.23 -7.79
N ASP A 160 11.69 -0.11 -7.59
CA ASP A 160 12.68 -0.89 -8.35
C ASP A 160 12.58 -2.40 -8.06
N ARG A 161 12.01 -2.76 -6.91
CA ARG A 161 11.79 -4.14 -6.48
C ARG A 161 10.34 -4.61 -6.69
N ASP A 162 9.37 -3.70 -6.87
CA ASP A 162 7.96 -4.08 -6.95
C ASP A 162 7.68 -5.01 -8.15
N GLY A 163 7.02 -6.13 -7.86
CA GLY A 163 6.68 -7.15 -8.85
C GLY A 163 7.84 -7.99 -9.37
N THR A 164 9.07 -7.83 -8.85
CA THR A 164 10.27 -8.57 -9.33
C THR A 164 10.50 -9.89 -8.61
N LEU A 165 10.10 -10.05 -7.35
CA LEU A 165 10.47 -11.15 -6.46
C LEU A 165 11.99 -11.26 -6.22
N GLU A 166 12.70 -10.12 -6.22
CA GLU A 166 14.14 -10.08 -5.95
C GLU A 166 14.49 -9.84 -4.48
N GLY A 167 13.49 -9.76 -3.62
CA GLY A 167 13.62 -9.40 -2.21
C GLY A 167 13.33 -7.91 -1.97
N PHE A 168 12.95 -7.56 -0.74
CA PHE A 168 12.70 -6.17 -0.37
C PHE A 168 14.02 -5.37 -0.32
N ASN A 169 13.92 -4.06 -0.34
CA ASN A 169 15.07 -3.17 -0.23
C ASN A 169 15.37 -2.92 1.26
N GLU A 170 16.31 -3.67 1.84
CA GLU A 170 16.68 -3.62 3.26
C GLU A 170 17.26 -2.26 3.63
N ASP A 171 18.19 -1.72 2.81
CA ASP A 171 18.83 -0.42 3.04
C ASP A 171 17.78 0.70 3.13
N LEU A 172 16.79 0.71 2.22
CA LEU A 172 15.71 1.70 2.23
C LEU A 172 14.92 1.65 3.54
N ILE A 173 14.63 0.45 4.06
CA ILE A 173 13.88 0.30 5.30
C ILE A 173 14.72 0.75 6.50
N GLU A 174 16.00 0.36 6.55
CA GLU A 174 16.91 0.79 7.62
C GLU A 174 17.13 2.31 7.62
N ASP A 175 17.28 2.92 6.44
CA ASP A 175 17.37 4.37 6.29
C ASP A 175 16.10 5.06 6.82
N TYR A 176 14.92 4.56 6.42
CA TYR A 176 13.66 5.06 6.94
C TYR A 176 13.60 4.99 8.48
N LEU A 177 13.94 3.85 9.06
CA LEU A 177 13.86 3.63 10.51
C LEU A 177 14.84 4.51 11.31
N ARG A 178 15.91 5.01 10.68
CA ARG A 178 16.85 5.97 11.30
C ARG A 178 16.28 7.38 11.35
N ILE A 179 15.43 7.77 10.40
CA ILE A 179 14.99 9.16 10.23
C ILE A 179 13.52 9.39 10.63
N SER A 180 12.71 8.35 10.80
CA SER A 180 11.30 8.50 11.12
C SER A 180 10.77 7.42 12.07
N ASP A 181 9.84 7.83 12.93
CA ASP A 181 9.08 6.97 13.84
C ASP A 181 7.62 6.76 13.37
N ILE A 182 7.22 7.36 12.25
CA ILE A 182 5.88 7.13 11.68
C ILE A 182 5.77 5.64 11.32
N PRO A 183 4.70 4.93 11.73
CA PRO A 183 4.53 3.52 11.38
C PRO A 183 4.56 3.28 9.88
N ILE A 184 5.25 2.22 9.44
CA ILE A 184 5.35 1.83 8.04
C ILE A 184 4.73 0.47 7.74
N ILE A 185 4.20 0.37 6.53
CA ILE A 185 3.92 -0.89 5.85
C ILE A 185 4.96 -1.04 4.73
N VAL A 186 5.78 -2.08 4.80
CA VAL A 186 6.81 -2.37 3.80
C VAL A 186 6.17 -2.95 2.55
N SER A 187 6.51 -2.41 1.38
CA SER A 187 5.97 -2.82 0.08
C SER A 187 7.05 -2.89 -0.99
N GLY A 188 6.87 -3.80 -1.94
CA GLY A 188 7.74 -3.99 -3.09
C GLY A 188 8.83 -5.05 -2.89
N GLY A 189 8.81 -6.06 -3.76
CA GLY A 189 9.88 -7.05 -3.91
C GLY A 189 9.84 -8.26 -2.99
N ILE A 190 9.06 -8.28 -1.92
CA ILE A 190 9.03 -9.41 -0.95
C ILE A 190 8.82 -10.72 -1.70
N ARG A 191 9.78 -11.64 -1.57
CA ARG A 191 9.91 -12.84 -2.38
C ARG A 191 9.42 -14.09 -1.66
N ASP A 192 9.99 -14.37 -0.48
CA ASP A 192 9.75 -15.59 0.27
C ASP A 192 9.82 -15.36 1.79
N SER A 193 9.68 -16.44 2.58
CA SER A 193 9.68 -16.38 4.06
C SER A 193 10.98 -15.84 4.65
N ARG A 194 12.12 -15.95 3.95
CA ARG A 194 13.41 -15.39 4.42
C ARG A 194 13.38 -13.87 4.45
N ASP A 195 12.66 -13.24 3.50
CA ASP A 195 12.46 -11.79 3.51
C ASP A 195 11.59 -11.37 4.71
N LEU A 196 10.55 -12.14 5.04
CA LEU A 196 9.72 -11.89 6.23
C LEU A 196 10.53 -12.04 7.53
N GLU A 197 11.39 -13.05 7.61
CA GLU A 197 12.29 -13.25 8.75
C GLU A 197 13.27 -12.08 8.92
N LYS A 198 13.86 -11.59 7.84
CA LYS A 198 14.74 -10.41 7.86
C LYS A 198 14.00 -9.17 8.36
N ILE A 199 12.79 -8.89 7.85
CA ILE A 199 11.99 -7.75 8.29
C ILE A 199 11.67 -7.88 9.79
N LYS A 200 11.27 -9.06 10.27
CA LYS A 200 11.02 -9.31 11.69
C LYS A 200 12.28 -9.07 12.53
N ASN A 201 13.45 -9.45 12.02
CA ASN A 201 14.74 -9.29 12.71
C ASN A 201 15.22 -7.85 12.83
N LEU A 202 14.66 -6.89 12.08
CA LEU A 202 14.90 -5.46 12.29
C LEU A 202 14.36 -4.98 13.66
N LYS A 203 13.45 -5.73 14.29
CA LYS A 203 12.92 -5.51 15.65
C LYS A 203 12.41 -4.09 15.92
N SER A 204 11.93 -3.41 14.88
CA SER A 204 11.41 -2.06 15.00
C SER A 204 9.90 -2.05 15.23
N LYS A 205 9.47 -1.31 16.25
CA LYS A 205 8.04 -1.07 16.52
C LYS A 205 7.38 -0.17 15.47
N SER A 206 8.16 0.54 14.67
CA SER A 206 7.64 1.34 13.55
C SER A 206 7.25 0.49 12.34
N ILE A 207 7.66 -0.78 12.26
CA ILE A 207 7.19 -1.67 11.20
C ILE A 207 5.82 -2.24 11.61
N PHE A 208 4.76 -1.68 11.04
CA PHE A 208 3.39 -2.14 11.27
C PHE A 208 3.10 -3.46 10.55
N GLY A 209 3.68 -3.68 9.37
CA GLY A 209 3.47 -4.89 8.59
C GLY A 209 4.06 -4.83 7.20
N VAL A 210 3.66 -5.79 6.37
CA VAL A 210 4.14 -5.95 4.99
C VAL A 210 2.99 -6.13 4.02
N ILE A 211 3.14 -5.66 2.79
CA ILE A 211 2.22 -5.97 1.68
C ILE A 211 2.81 -7.13 0.89
N LEU A 212 2.10 -8.24 0.89
CA LEU A 212 2.38 -9.39 0.06
C LEU A 212 1.50 -9.33 -1.19
N GLY A 213 2.12 -9.30 -2.35
CA GLY A 213 1.43 -9.22 -3.63
C GLY A 213 1.79 -10.41 -4.51
N LYS A 214 2.74 -10.22 -5.43
CA LYS A 214 3.14 -11.25 -6.41
C LYS A 214 3.55 -12.56 -5.74
N SER A 215 4.23 -12.52 -4.59
CA SER A 215 4.64 -13.71 -3.84
C SER A 215 3.48 -14.63 -3.44
N LEU A 216 2.27 -14.07 -3.17
CA LEU A 216 1.09 -14.87 -2.90
C LEU A 216 0.51 -15.49 -4.17
N TYR A 217 0.48 -14.75 -5.27
CA TYR A 217 -0.05 -15.24 -6.54
C TYR A 217 0.85 -16.31 -7.16
N GLU A 218 2.17 -16.17 -7.02
CA GLU A 218 3.18 -17.12 -7.51
C GLU A 218 3.45 -18.26 -6.50
N ASN A 219 2.74 -18.30 -5.36
CA ASN A 219 2.88 -19.29 -4.29
C ASN A 219 4.32 -19.42 -3.74
N THR A 220 5.12 -18.35 -3.76
CA THR A 220 6.45 -18.34 -3.12
C THR A 220 6.35 -18.10 -1.61
N ILE A 221 5.20 -17.59 -1.13
CA ILE A 221 4.81 -17.45 0.28
C ILE A 221 3.47 -18.15 0.48
N ASN A 222 3.37 -19.00 1.50
CA ASN A 222 2.11 -19.49 2.04
C ASN A 222 1.60 -18.50 3.09
N LEU A 223 0.43 -17.91 2.87
CA LEU A 223 -0.11 -16.86 3.74
C LEU A 223 -0.43 -17.40 5.13
N SER A 224 -1.17 -18.52 5.22
CA SER A 224 -1.59 -19.09 6.51
C SER A 224 -0.41 -19.48 7.40
N ASP A 225 0.66 -20.02 6.82
CA ASP A 225 1.85 -20.40 7.58
C ASP A 225 2.64 -19.14 8.00
N SER A 226 2.72 -18.14 7.12
CA SER A 226 3.39 -16.89 7.43
C SER A 226 2.69 -16.12 8.55
N ILE A 227 1.37 -16.08 8.58
CA ILE A 227 0.59 -15.46 9.66
C ILE A 227 0.93 -16.09 11.01
N LYS A 228 0.95 -17.44 11.10
CA LYS A 228 1.27 -18.15 12.34
C LYS A 228 2.67 -17.82 12.90
N VAL A 229 3.63 -17.52 12.02
CA VAL A 229 5.03 -17.31 12.38
C VAL A 229 5.35 -15.84 12.61
N TYR A 230 4.79 -14.96 11.79
CA TYR A 230 5.23 -13.55 11.71
C TYR A 230 4.21 -12.53 12.20
N GLN A 231 2.93 -12.90 12.30
CA GLN A 231 1.91 -11.99 12.82
C GLN A 231 1.75 -12.25 14.32
N ASP A 232 1.99 -11.21 15.14
CA ASP A 232 1.67 -11.27 16.55
C ASP A 232 0.14 -11.31 16.69
N VAL A 233 -0.36 -12.39 17.28
CA VAL A 233 -1.78 -12.54 17.63
C VAL A 233 -1.95 -11.81 18.95
N SER A 234 -2.30 -10.51 18.87
CA SER A 234 -2.69 -9.70 20.03
C SER A 234 -4.20 -9.73 20.23
#